data_02184ccdf9a26c48e2f8e12a13d6df9b
#
_entry.id   02184ccdf9a26c48e2f8e12a13d6df9b
#
_cell.length_a   1.000
_cell.length_b   1.000
_cell.length_c   1.000
_cell.angle_alpha   90.00
_cell.angle_beta   90.00
_cell.angle_gamma   90.00
#
_symmetry.space_group_name_H-M   'P 1'
#
loop_
_entity.id
_entity.type
_entity.pdbx_description
1 polymer ?
#
loop_
_entity_poly.entity_id
_entity_poly.type
_entity_poly.pdbx_seq_one_letter_code
_entity_poly.pdbx_strand_id
1 'polypeptide(L)'
;PVYIGKQTQIQEGCLIRGPFALCEGSTVNMGAKLRGDNTIGPFCKVGGEISNSVFLGYSNKSHDGFLGNSVIGEWCNLGADTNTSNLKNNYSQIKVWSYKDQDYIDSGLQFCGLMMGDHSKCGINTMFNTGTVVGVSANVYGGNFPPKFIPSFDWSGN
;
A
#
# COMPACT_ATOMS: atom_id res chain seq x y z
N PRO A 1 15.34 5.48 13.99
CA PRO A 1 16.43 5.28 13.01
C PRO A 1 15.94 5.55 11.59
N VAL A 2 16.88 5.94 10.71
CA VAL A 2 16.64 6.16 9.28
C VAL A 2 17.77 5.47 8.50
N TYR A 3 17.41 4.65 7.52
CA TYR A 3 18.33 4.03 6.58
C TYR A 3 18.07 4.55 5.17
N ILE A 4 19.12 4.98 4.48
CA ILE A 4 19.09 5.47 3.10
C ILE A 4 20.07 4.66 2.27
N GLY A 5 19.56 3.90 1.32
CA GLY A 5 20.31 3.04 0.42
C GLY A 5 21.04 3.81 -0.69
N LYS A 6 21.77 3.08 -1.53
CA LYS A 6 22.51 3.65 -2.67
C LYS A 6 21.53 4.13 -3.75
N GLN A 7 21.94 5.15 -4.51
CA GLN A 7 21.20 5.65 -5.68
C GLN A 7 19.75 6.01 -5.39
N THR A 8 19.45 6.38 -4.16
CA THR A 8 18.12 6.85 -3.77
C THR A 8 17.97 8.34 -4.01
N GLN A 9 16.73 8.78 -4.16
CA GLN A 9 16.39 10.18 -4.29
C GLN A 9 15.25 10.54 -3.34
N ILE A 10 15.40 11.62 -2.59
CA ILE A 10 14.34 12.25 -1.80
C ILE A 10 14.15 13.64 -2.37
N GLN A 11 13.00 13.88 -2.98
CA GLN A 11 12.71 15.15 -3.63
C GLN A 11 12.27 16.23 -2.64
N GLU A 12 12.10 17.43 -3.12
CA GLU A 12 11.88 18.63 -2.33
C GLU A 12 10.59 18.57 -1.51
N GLY A 13 10.62 19.14 -0.32
CA GLY A 13 9.45 19.29 0.54
C GLY A 13 8.96 18.02 1.21
N CYS A 14 9.73 16.92 1.15
CA CYS A 14 9.36 15.69 1.85
C CYS A 14 9.45 15.83 3.36
N LEU A 15 8.46 15.30 4.07
CA LEU A 15 8.42 15.22 5.54
C LEU A 15 8.56 13.76 5.96
N ILE A 16 9.70 13.42 6.56
CA ILE A 16 10.01 12.04 6.95
C ILE A 16 10.18 11.95 8.46
N ARG A 17 9.37 11.09 9.09
CA ARG A 17 9.47 10.74 10.51
C ARG A 17 9.74 9.25 10.64
N GLY A 18 10.92 8.89 11.14
CA GLY A 18 11.31 7.48 11.34
C GLY A 18 10.53 6.76 12.45
N PRO A 19 10.73 5.43 12.54
CA PRO A 19 11.67 4.62 11.75
C PRO A 19 11.37 4.56 10.25
N PHE A 20 12.42 4.61 9.41
CA PHE A 20 12.26 4.66 7.97
C PHE A 20 13.44 3.98 7.25
N ALA A 21 13.15 3.15 6.26
CA ALA A 21 14.16 2.57 5.37
C ALA A 21 13.80 2.85 3.91
N LEU A 22 14.72 3.47 3.20
CA LEU A 22 14.67 3.67 1.75
C LEU A 22 15.74 2.82 1.09
N CYS A 23 15.34 1.75 0.42
CA CYS A 23 16.27 0.81 -0.20
C CYS A 23 16.79 1.34 -1.55
N GLU A 24 17.81 0.67 -2.07
CA GLU A 24 18.56 1.04 -3.26
C GLU A 24 17.66 1.44 -4.45
N GLY A 25 18.05 2.49 -5.16
CA GLY A 25 17.40 2.92 -6.40
C GLY A 25 15.99 3.50 -6.25
N SER A 26 15.51 3.68 -5.01
CA SER A 26 14.15 4.14 -4.77
C SER A 26 14.04 5.66 -4.69
N THR A 27 12.88 6.17 -4.99
CA THR A 27 12.58 7.61 -4.99
C THR A 27 11.40 7.92 -4.06
N VAL A 28 11.57 8.95 -3.24
CA VAL A 28 10.48 9.62 -2.52
C VAL A 28 10.14 10.89 -3.29
N ASN A 29 8.94 10.94 -3.84
CA ASN A 29 8.50 12.05 -4.68
C ASN A 29 8.19 13.31 -3.85
N MET A 30 8.26 14.46 -4.53
CA MET A 30 8.07 15.79 -3.98
C MET A 30 6.86 15.89 -3.05
N GLY A 31 7.05 16.50 -1.88
CA GLY A 31 5.98 16.78 -0.92
C GLY A 31 5.43 15.56 -0.16
N ALA A 32 6.05 14.39 -0.29
CA ALA A 32 5.61 13.19 0.41
C ALA A 32 5.66 13.34 1.94
N LYS A 33 4.71 12.70 2.62
CA LYS A 33 4.61 12.64 4.08
C LYS A 33 4.75 11.18 4.52
N LEU A 34 5.93 10.81 5.00
CA LEU A 34 6.24 9.45 5.46
C LEU A 34 6.37 9.43 6.97
N ARG A 35 5.52 8.68 7.64
CA ARG A 35 5.51 8.61 9.12
C ARG A 35 5.33 7.19 9.63
N GLY A 36 6.00 6.88 10.74
CA GLY A 36 5.97 5.54 11.32
C GLY A 36 6.91 4.57 10.61
N ASP A 37 6.76 3.31 10.91
CA ASP A 37 7.64 2.23 10.48
C ASP A 37 7.45 1.91 8.98
N ASN A 38 8.12 2.67 8.10
CA ASN A 38 8.05 2.43 6.67
C ASN A 38 9.32 1.78 6.14
N THR A 39 9.15 0.75 5.32
CA THR A 39 10.22 0.15 4.51
C THR A 39 9.84 0.27 3.04
N ILE A 40 10.61 1.07 2.30
CA ILE A 40 10.48 1.21 0.86
C ILE A 40 11.55 0.34 0.21
N GLY A 41 11.13 -0.80 -0.35
CA GLY A 41 12.01 -1.78 -0.99
C GLY A 41 12.72 -1.22 -2.22
N PRO A 42 13.62 -2.00 -2.83
CA PRO A 42 14.47 -1.50 -3.91
C PRO A 42 13.63 -1.09 -5.14
N PHE A 43 14.12 -0.05 -5.81
CA PHE A 43 13.56 0.45 -7.08
C PHE A 43 12.07 0.81 -7.03
N CYS A 44 11.60 1.28 -5.87
CA CYS A 44 10.25 1.78 -5.68
C CYS A 44 10.17 3.30 -5.87
N LYS A 45 8.97 3.78 -6.24
CA LYS A 45 8.66 5.21 -6.24
C LYS A 45 7.46 5.46 -5.37
N VAL A 46 7.62 6.31 -4.37
CA VAL A 46 6.55 6.58 -3.38
C VAL A 46 6.30 8.07 -3.24
N GLY A 47 5.04 8.43 -3.00
CA GLY A 47 4.58 9.79 -2.80
C GLY A 47 3.27 9.83 -2.04
N GLY A 48 2.76 11.03 -1.77
CA GLY A 48 1.57 11.22 -0.95
C GLY A 48 1.83 10.94 0.53
N GLU A 49 0.84 10.42 1.25
CA GLU A 49 0.97 10.09 2.67
C GLU A 49 1.08 8.58 2.87
N ILE A 50 2.18 8.13 3.50
CA ILE A 50 2.43 6.71 3.78
C ILE A 50 2.78 6.54 5.26
N SER A 51 2.16 5.54 5.89
CA SER A 51 2.34 5.25 7.31
C SER A 51 2.41 3.74 7.56
N ASN A 52 3.41 3.30 8.33
CA ASN A 52 3.54 1.90 8.78
C ASN A 52 3.37 0.87 7.67
N SER A 53 4.06 1.05 6.54
CA SER A 53 3.84 0.25 5.35
C SER A 53 5.14 -0.30 4.77
N VAL A 54 5.03 -1.43 4.07
CA VAL A 54 6.15 -2.13 3.44
C VAL A 54 5.90 -2.26 1.95
N PHE A 55 6.86 -1.84 1.14
CA PHE A 55 6.95 -2.12 -0.29
C PHE A 55 8.08 -3.14 -0.50
N LEU A 56 7.81 -4.24 -1.19
CA LEU A 56 8.82 -5.28 -1.41
C LEU A 56 9.84 -4.89 -2.46
N GLY A 57 9.43 -4.38 -3.61
CA GLY A 57 10.35 -3.88 -4.63
C GLY A 57 9.64 -3.54 -5.94
N TYR A 58 10.29 -2.73 -6.78
CA TYR A 58 9.85 -2.39 -8.14
C TYR A 58 8.41 -1.86 -8.24
N SER A 59 7.88 -1.30 -7.17
CA SER A 59 6.49 -0.90 -7.06
C SER A 59 6.34 0.60 -6.91
N ASN A 60 5.20 1.12 -7.37
CA ASN A 60 4.92 2.53 -7.39
C ASN A 60 3.61 2.88 -6.68
N LYS A 61 3.70 3.81 -5.74
CA LYS A 61 2.62 4.69 -5.30
C LYS A 61 3.14 6.11 -5.37
N SER A 62 3.29 6.61 -6.59
CA SER A 62 4.04 7.85 -6.85
C SER A 62 3.27 9.12 -6.52
N HIS A 63 1.96 9.06 -6.48
CA HIS A 63 1.08 10.22 -6.36
C HIS A 63 0.42 10.33 -4.99
N ASP A 64 -0.34 11.41 -4.78
CA ASP A 64 -1.09 11.65 -3.56
C ASP A 64 -2.11 10.53 -3.26
N GLY A 65 -2.60 10.51 -2.05
CA GLY A 65 -3.45 9.49 -1.47
C GLY A 65 -2.80 8.86 -0.24
N PHE A 66 -3.64 8.38 0.68
CA PHE A 66 -3.20 7.76 1.93
C PHE A 66 -2.98 6.26 1.79
N LEU A 67 -1.83 5.76 2.24
CA LEU A 67 -1.54 4.34 2.39
C LEU A 67 -1.05 4.08 3.81
N GLY A 68 -1.80 3.32 4.59
CA GLY A 68 -1.43 3.01 5.97
C GLY A 68 -1.51 1.52 6.31
N ASN A 69 -0.59 1.04 7.14
CA ASN A 69 -0.56 -0.34 7.65
C ASN A 69 -0.71 -1.40 6.55
N SER A 70 0.05 -1.24 5.48
CA SER A 70 -0.12 -2.00 4.23
C SER A 70 1.15 -2.72 3.82
N VAL A 71 0.98 -3.80 3.07
CA VAL A 71 2.07 -4.54 2.42
C VAL A 71 1.81 -4.56 0.92
N ILE A 72 2.75 -4.01 0.17
CA ILE A 72 2.70 -3.95 -1.29
C ILE A 72 3.77 -4.89 -1.86
N GLY A 73 3.34 -5.83 -2.67
CA GLY A 73 4.18 -6.80 -3.35
C GLY A 73 5.13 -6.16 -4.36
N GLU A 74 5.77 -6.99 -5.16
CA GLU A 74 6.65 -6.53 -6.23
C GLU A 74 5.87 -6.19 -7.49
N TRP A 75 6.41 -5.25 -8.28
CA TRP A 75 5.85 -4.84 -9.58
C TRP A 75 4.40 -4.33 -9.52
N CYS A 76 4.00 -3.83 -8.36
CA CYS A 76 2.68 -3.22 -8.17
C CYS A 76 2.65 -1.76 -8.63
N ASN A 77 1.47 -1.30 -9.06
CA ASN A 77 1.27 0.10 -9.35
C ASN A 77 -0.08 0.59 -8.80
N LEU A 78 -0.03 1.56 -7.91
CA LEU A 78 -1.21 2.23 -7.38
C LEU A 78 -1.41 3.55 -8.13
N GLY A 79 -2.58 3.70 -8.75
CA GLY A 79 -2.95 4.90 -9.49
C GLY A 79 -3.02 6.15 -8.60
N ALA A 80 -3.01 7.32 -9.23
CA ALA A 80 -3.08 8.60 -8.52
C ALA A 80 -4.35 8.67 -7.65
N ASP A 81 -4.19 9.29 -6.48
CA ASP A 81 -5.26 9.45 -5.48
C ASP A 81 -5.87 8.13 -5.00
N THR A 82 -5.07 7.06 -5.01
CA THR A 82 -5.44 5.81 -4.35
C THR A 82 -5.37 5.98 -2.85
N ASN A 83 -6.46 5.67 -2.16
CA ASN A 83 -6.56 5.75 -0.71
C ASN A 83 -6.88 4.38 -0.10
N THR A 84 -6.31 4.11 1.07
CA THR A 84 -6.61 2.91 1.85
C THR A 84 -7.10 3.27 3.24
N SER A 85 -8.27 2.78 3.63
CA SER A 85 -8.66 2.83 5.02
C SER A 85 -7.88 1.79 5.83
N ASN A 86 -7.38 2.17 7.00
CA ASN A 86 -6.63 1.28 7.88
C ASN A 86 -7.23 1.13 9.29
N LEU A 87 -8.30 1.85 9.59
CA LEU A 87 -9.00 1.81 10.87
C LEU A 87 -10.51 1.85 10.61
N LYS A 88 -11.25 0.98 11.28
CA LYS A 88 -12.73 1.02 11.22
C LYS A 88 -13.29 2.15 12.10
N ASN A 89 -14.40 2.74 11.69
CA ASN A 89 -15.07 3.82 12.42
C ASN A 89 -15.50 3.41 13.84
N ASN A 90 -15.78 2.13 14.06
CA ASN A 90 -16.16 1.57 15.37
C ASN A 90 -14.98 1.02 16.17
N TYR A 91 -13.74 1.20 15.68
CA TYR A 91 -12.49 0.74 16.32
C TYR A 91 -12.40 -0.77 16.57
N SER A 92 -13.26 -1.57 15.95
CA SER A 92 -13.20 -3.04 16.07
C SER A 92 -12.01 -3.61 15.29
N GLN A 93 -11.63 -4.84 15.64
CA GLN A 93 -10.61 -5.59 14.91
C GLN A 93 -11.00 -5.77 13.44
N ILE A 94 -9.98 -5.85 12.60
CA ILE A 94 -10.13 -5.93 11.15
C ILE A 94 -10.06 -7.39 10.73
N LYS A 95 -11.03 -7.83 9.92
CA LYS A 95 -11.00 -9.12 9.26
C LYS A 95 -10.26 -9.02 7.94
N VAL A 96 -9.43 -10.03 7.65
CA VAL A 96 -8.69 -10.19 6.40
C VAL A 96 -8.99 -11.54 5.77
N TRP A 97 -8.90 -11.63 4.45
CA TRP A 97 -9.05 -12.90 3.76
C TRP A 97 -7.85 -13.83 4.04
N SER A 98 -8.12 -15.08 4.39
CA SER A 98 -7.13 -16.13 4.57
C SER A 98 -7.19 -17.12 3.40
N TYR A 99 -6.11 -17.22 2.66
CA TYR A 99 -5.99 -18.24 1.60
C TYR A 99 -5.99 -19.67 2.14
N LYS A 100 -5.51 -19.86 3.37
CA LYS A 100 -5.50 -21.17 4.02
C LYS A 100 -6.90 -21.62 4.39
N ASP A 101 -7.68 -20.71 4.97
CA ASP A 101 -9.00 -21.04 5.52
C ASP A 101 -10.11 -20.81 4.48
N GLN A 102 -9.81 -20.15 3.35
CA GLN A 102 -10.75 -19.76 2.31
C GLN A 102 -11.95 -18.97 2.85
N ASP A 103 -11.67 -18.12 3.86
CA ASP A 103 -12.67 -17.30 4.52
C ASP A 103 -12.01 -16.07 5.16
N TYR A 104 -12.83 -15.14 5.64
CA TYR A 104 -12.38 -14.00 6.41
C TYR A 104 -12.11 -14.37 7.87
N ILE A 105 -10.88 -14.18 8.32
CA ILE A 105 -10.45 -14.41 9.71
C ILE A 105 -10.20 -13.09 10.43
N ASP A 106 -10.30 -13.10 11.75
CA ASP A 106 -9.87 -11.97 12.58
C ASP A 106 -8.34 -11.85 12.55
N SER A 107 -7.86 -10.69 12.14
CA SER A 107 -6.41 -10.43 12.07
C SER A 107 -5.77 -10.20 13.44
N GLY A 108 -6.57 -9.98 14.47
CA GLY A 108 -6.09 -9.51 15.77
C GLY A 108 -5.62 -8.05 15.79
N LEU A 109 -5.72 -7.34 14.66
CA LEU A 109 -5.24 -5.98 14.49
C LEU A 109 -6.38 -4.97 14.46
N GLN A 110 -6.18 -3.85 15.15
CA GLN A 110 -7.05 -2.68 15.05
C GLN A 110 -6.72 -1.82 13.83
N PHE A 111 -5.45 -1.81 13.41
CA PHE A 111 -4.96 -1.11 12.23
C PHE A 111 -4.46 -2.12 11.19
N CYS A 112 -5.11 -2.14 10.03
CA CYS A 112 -4.72 -2.99 8.90
C CYS A 112 -5.26 -2.39 7.60
N GLY A 113 -4.38 -2.07 6.68
CA GLY A 113 -4.71 -1.50 5.38
C GLY A 113 -4.79 -2.55 4.28
N LEU A 114 -4.03 -2.35 3.22
CA LEU A 114 -4.02 -3.14 2.00
C LEU A 114 -2.90 -4.20 2.01
N MET A 115 -3.24 -5.43 1.66
CA MET A 115 -2.28 -6.48 1.30
C MET A 115 -2.38 -6.70 -0.20
N MET A 116 -1.37 -6.29 -0.98
CA MET A 116 -1.41 -6.35 -2.44
C MET A 116 -0.35 -7.31 -2.96
N GLY A 117 -0.79 -8.36 -3.65
CA GLY A 117 0.09 -9.35 -4.26
C GLY A 117 0.82 -8.80 -5.49
N ASP A 118 1.89 -9.49 -5.88
CA ASP A 118 2.80 -9.08 -6.94
C ASP A 118 2.08 -8.83 -8.27
N HIS A 119 2.64 -7.92 -9.07
CA HIS A 119 2.15 -7.51 -10.39
C HIS A 119 0.74 -6.93 -10.43
N SER A 120 0.11 -6.72 -9.28
CA SER A 120 -1.24 -6.15 -9.23
C SER A 120 -1.23 -4.63 -9.39
N LYS A 121 -2.31 -4.10 -9.95
CA LYS A 121 -2.45 -2.68 -10.27
C LYS A 121 -3.82 -2.18 -9.88
N CYS A 122 -3.91 -0.91 -9.54
CA CYS A 122 -5.21 -0.26 -9.42
C CYS A 122 -5.26 1.06 -10.18
N GLY A 123 -6.45 1.39 -10.63
CA GLY A 123 -6.73 2.64 -11.33
C GLY A 123 -6.62 3.86 -10.41
N ILE A 124 -6.72 5.05 -11.00
CA ILE A 124 -6.80 6.31 -10.26
C ILE A 124 -8.05 6.33 -9.37
N ASN A 125 -7.98 7.08 -8.26
CA ASN A 125 -9.09 7.26 -7.31
C ASN A 125 -9.63 5.96 -6.71
N THR A 126 -8.84 4.90 -6.66
CA THR A 126 -9.29 3.65 -6.03
C THR A 126 -9.35 3.81 -4.51
N MET A 127 -10.47 3.39 -3.93
CA MET A 127 -10.73 3.46 -2.48
C MET A 127 -10.72 2.06 -1.87
N PHE A 128 -9.62 1.65 -1.25
CA PHE A 128 -9.56 0.37 -0.56
C PHE A 128 -10.11 0.46 0.87
N ASN A 129 -10.92 -0.49 1.26
CA ASN A 129 -11.40 -0.62 2.64
C ASN A 129 -10.33 -1.28 3.53
N THR A 130 -10.53 -1.21 4.85
CA THR A 130 -9.63 -1.85 5.84
C THR A 130 -9.44 -3.33 5.58
N GLY A 131 -8.20 -3.82 5.62
CA GLY A 131 -7.88 -5.24 5.48
C GLY A 131 -8.24 -5.82 4.12
N THR A 132 -8.21 -5.01 3.06
CA THR A 132 -8.40 -5.52 1.70
C THR A 132 -7.20 -6.37 1.30
N VAL A 133 -7.49 -7.55 0.74
CA VAL A 133 -6.49 -8.47 0.19
C VAL A 133 -6.68 -8.56 -1.32
N VAL A 134 -5.66 -8.17 -2.04
CA VAL A 134 -5.59 -8.27 -3.51
C VAL A 134 -4.60 -9.36 -3.87
N GLY A 135 -5.01 -10.31 -4.68
CA GLY A 135 -4.18 -11.40 -5.16
C GLY A 135 -3.08 -10.93 -6.11
N VAL A 136 -2.43 -11.88 -6.75
CA VAL A 136 -1.34 -11.63 -7.72
C VAL A 136 -1.92 -11.30 -9.10
N SER A 137 -1.29 -10.36 -9.82
CA SER A 137 -1.65 -9.98 -11.19
C SER A 137 -3.13 -9.55 -11.36
N ALA A 138 -3.72 -9.00 -10.32
CA ALA A 138 -5.06 -8.44 -10.37
C ALA A 138 -5.04 -7.00 -10.90
N ASN A 139 -6.12 -6.57 -11.54
CA ASN A 139 -6.30 -5.20 -12.01
C ASN A 139 -7.59 -4.63 -11.45
N VAL A 140 -7.47 -3.68 -10.53
CA VAL A 140 -8.59 -3.14 -9.76
C VAL A 140 -8.96 -1.75 -10.27
N TYR A 141 -10.20 -1.54 -10.66
CA TYR A 141 -10.69 -0.24 -11.11
C TYR A 141 -12.19 -0.12 -10.83
N GLY A 142 -12.71 1.09 -10.89
CA GLY A 142 -14.13 1.39 -10.66
C GLY A 142 -14.33 2.57 -9.73
N GLY A 143 -15.57 3.06 -9.62
CA GLY A 143 -15.92 4.25 -8.85
C GLY A 143 -16.38 3.98 -7.42
N ASN A 144 -16.46 2.74 -6.99
CA ASN A 144 -16.90 2.32 -5.66
C ASN A 144 -15.77 1.62 -4.90
N PHE A 145 -16.00 1.32 -3.62
CA PHE A 145 -15.12 0.43 -2.88
C PHE A 145 -15.09 -0.95 -3.53
N PRO A 146 -13.92 -1.46 -3.93
CA PRO A 146 -13.82 -2.83 -4.41
C PRO A 146 -14.12 -3.83 -3.27
N PRO A 147 -14.42 -5.10 -3.61
CA PRO A 147 -14.52 -6.16 -2.61
C PRO A 147 -13.27 -6.23 -1.72
N LYS A 148 -13.43 -6.64 -0.48
CA LYS A 148 -12.29 -6.78 0.45
C LYS A 148 -11.35 -7.93 0.12
N PHE A 149 -11.78 -8.86 -0.70
CA PHE A 149 -10.94 -9.88 -1.31
C PHE A 149 -11.10 -9.84 -2.82
N ILE A 150 -9.97 -9.69 -3.51
CA ILE A 150 -9.87 -9.69 -4.97
C ILE A 150 -8.94 -10.84 -5.35
N PRO A 151 -9.43 -11.87 -6.02
CA PRO A 151 -8.63 -13.04 -6.39
C PRO A 151 -7.45 -12.69 -7.31
N SER A 152 -6.47 -13.59 -7.37
CA SER A 152 -5.40 -13.48 -8.36
C SER A 152 -5.95 -13.54 -9.79
N PHE A 153 -5.34 -12.76 -10.68
CA PHE A 153 -5.71 -12.64 -12.10
C PHE A 153 -7.11 -12.07 -12.37
N ASP A 154 -7.72 -11.49 -11.36
CA ASP A 154 -9.02 -10.84 -11.52
C ASP A 154 -8.88 -9.45 -12.16
N TRP A 155 -9.81 -9.13 -13.03
CA TRP A 155 -9.97 -7.81 -13.66
C TRP A 155 -11.33 -7.26 -13.25
N SER A 156 -11.45 -6.85 -11.99
CA SER A 156 -12.71 -6.37 -11.46
C SER A 156 -12.77 -4.85 -11.45
N GLY A 157 -13.82 -4.34 -12.02
CA GLY A 157 -14.22 -2.94 -12.01
C GLY A 157 -15.62 -2.73 -11.46
N ASN A 158 -16.15 -3.66 -10.67
CA ASN A 158 -17.49 -3.58 -10.10
C ASN A 158 -17.47 -3.34 -8.61
#